data_5323feb64acb1983d38e49388fc538bd
#
_entry.id   5323feb64acb1983d38e49388fc538bd
#
_cell.length_a   1.000
_cell.length_b   1.000
_cell.length_c   1.000
_cell.angle_alpha   90.00
_cell.angle_beta   90.00
_cell.angle_gamma   90.00
#
_symmetry.space_group_name_H-M   'P 1'
#
loop_
_entity.id
_entity.type
_entity.pdbx_description
1 polymer ?
#
loop_
_entity_poly.entity_id
_entity_poly.type
_entity_poly.pdbx_seq_one_letter_code
_entity_poly.pdbx_strand_id
1 'polypeptide(L)'
;MKKLFFRSLLVVFVVAIWSAEIFPQSSGKNLKIAYSALSGSSFPIWIAKDARLFEKYGLSADLIYIPSSSLALQAMLGGNIHIIPTASAPTIMQAKLQGADTVLIGATNNTVTFFFMVMPDVTTPRDLKGRKVGVSRFGSSSDTAVRYALRKWGLEAGRDVTILQMGGIPEILAGMKSGSVSGGPLSSPTDLRARKEGFKELVDLGQIGLDYPQTSIAVSQSYIQRQRDEVRNFMKITIEAVQLNYTNKELAMKVFGKYTKTSDRGILEAAYHTYLDKTDKVPYIKPSAVKLAIDLLAENDPKFRNAKPEDFIDNSIVQELEDSGFVKELYGRKN
;
A
#
# COMPACT_ATOMS: atom_id res chain seq x y z
N MET A 1 40.32 80.67 -5.84
CA MET A 1 39.60 80.15 -4.69
C MET A 1 38.30 79.51 -5.22
N LYS A 2 38.29 78.17 -5.43
CA LYS A 2 37.12 77.40 -5.85
C LYS A 2 36.87 76.31 -4.80
N LYS A 3 35.71 76.41 -4.10
CA LYS A 3 35.29 75.43 -3.09
C LYS A 3 34.62 74.25 -3.82
N LEU A 4 35.18 73.06 -3.67
CA LEU A 4 34.60 71.81 -4.09
C LEU A 4 33.63 71.29 -3.00
N PHE A 5 32.35 71.11 -3.33
CA PHE A 5 31.34 70.45 -2.51
C PHE A 5 31.35 68.96 -2.79
N PHE A 6 31.74 68.17 -1.81
CA PHE A 6 31.62 66.70 -1.83
C PHE A 6 30.21 66.33 -1.34
N ARG A 7 29.37 65.81 -2.22
CA ARG A 7 28.08 65.17 -1.84
C ARG A 7 28.32 63.67 -1.60
N SER A 8 28.25 63.24 -0.36
CA SER A 8 28.28 61.81 0.02
C SER A 8 26.91 61.21 -0.29
N LEU A 9 26.87 60.25 -1.21
CA LEU A 9 25.70 59.44 -1.52
C LEU A 9 25.71 58.22 -0.58
N LEU A 10 24.77 58.20 0.39
CA LEU A 10 24.56 57.04 1.30
C LEU A 10 23.73 56.00 0.57
N VAL A 11 24.34 54.91 0.11
CA VAL A 11 23.65 53.76 -0.48
C VAL A 11 23.24 52.85 0.68
N VAL A 12 21.94 52.83 0.97
CA VAL A 12 21.35 51.86 1.93
C VAL A 12 21.13 50.52 1.22
N PHE A 13 21.94 49.54 1.54
CA PHE A 13 21.76 48.15 1.14
C PHE A 13 20.67 47.53 2.01
N VAL A 14 19.46 47.35 1.46
CA VAL A 14 18.40 46.53 2.06
C VAL A 14 18.72 45.07 1.78
N VAL A 15 19.31 44.41 2.76
CA VAL A 15 19.49 42.94 2.73
C VAL A 15 18.16 42.31 3.03
N ALA A 16 17.49 41.83 2.00
CA ALA A 16 16.31 40.96 2.15
C ALA A 16 16.77 39.61 2.72
N ILE A 17 16.55 39.41 4.02
CA ILE A 17 16.78 38.13 4.67
C ILE A 17 15.65 37.21 4.20
N TRP A 18 15.93 36.39 3.22
CA TRP A 18 15.10 35.26 2.88
C TRP A 18 15.22 34.25 4.04
N SER A 19 14.18 34.13 4.83
CA SER A 19 14.06 33.09 5.84
C SER A 19 13.94 31.75 5.09
N ALA A 20 15.07 31.13 4.79
CA ALA A 20 15.08 29.72 4.43
C ALA A 20 14.60 28.94 5.67
N GLU A 21 13.46 28.31 5.57
CA GLU A 21 13.05 27.34 6.59
C GLU A 21 14.12 26.25 6.65
N ILE A 22 14.97 26.33 7.66
CA ILE A 22 15.96 25.30 7.97
C ILE A 22 15.19 24.14 8.58
N PHE A 23 14.81 23.18 7.73
CA PHE A 23 14.36 21.89 8.24
C PHE A 23 15.54 21.25 8.99
N PRO A 24 15.34 20.79 10.23
CA PRO A 24 16.41 20.14 10.97
C PRO A 24 16.93 18.96 10.16
N GLN A 25 18.24 18.93 9.94
CA GLN A 25 18.91 17.82 9.27
C GLN A 25 18.69 16.58 10.13
N SER A 26 17.91 15.60 9.63
CA SER A 26 17.57 14.41 10.38
C SER A 26 18.86 13.64 10.71
N SER A 27 19.22 13.59 11.97
CA SER A 27 20.29 12.73 12.51
C SER A 27 19.80 11.27 12.68
N GLY A 28 18.59 10.97 12.25
CA GLY A 28 17.96 9.65 12.36
C GLY A 28 18.48 8.66 11.32
N LYS A 29 18.48 7.39 11.68
CA LYS A 29 18.73 6.30 10.73
C LYS A 29 17.75 6.39 9.58
N ASN A 30 18.26 6.15 8.36
CA ASN A 30 17.42 6.11 7.16
C ASN A 30 16.47 4.90 7.19
N LEU A 31 15.15 5.14 7.17
CA LEU A 31 14.15 4.08 7.14
C LEU A 31 14.17 3.38 5.79
N LYS A 32 14.38 2.07 5.80
CA LYS A 32 14.20 1.23 4.62
C LYS A 32 12.78 0.71 4.58
N ILE A 33 11.99 1.17 3.62
CA ILE A 33 10.57 0.91 3.50
C ILE A 33 10.32 0.14 2.20
N ALA A 34 9.79 -1.08 2.30
CA ALA A 34 9.41 -1.85 1.13
C ALA A 34 7.94 -1.67 0.79
N TYR A 35 7.64 -1.32 -0.45
CA TYR A 35 6.28 -1.37 -0.97
C TYR A 35 6.17 -2.42 -2.07
N SER A 36 5.02 -3.13 -2.14
CA SER A 36 4.87 -4.33 -2.95
C SER A 36 3.88 -4.17 -4.11
N ALA A 37 3.30 -2.99 -4.28
CA ALA A 37 2.30 -2.74 -5.31
C ALA A 37 2.63 -1.50 -6.13
N LEU A 38 2.57 -1.61 -7.46
CA LEU A 38 2.55 -0.48 -8.40
C LEU A 38 1.09 -0.09 -8.68
N SER A 39 0.36 0.23 -7.62
CA SER A 39 -1.08 0.50 -7.63
C SER A 39 -1.43 1.53 -6.55
N GLY A 40 -2.68 1.95 -6.49
CA GLY A 40 -3.16 2.90 -5.50
C GLY A 40 -3.01 2.45 -4.04
N SER A 41 -2.80 1.15 -3.77
CA SER A 41 -2.42 0.66 -2.44
C SER A 41 -1.14 1.32 -1.91
N SER A 42 -0.28 1.83 -2.80
CA SER A 42 0.95 2.53 -2.43
C SER A 42 0.82 4.06 -2.45
N PHE A 43 -0.37 4.60 -2.70
CA PHE A 43 -0.58 6.06 -2.71
C PHE A 43 -0.03 6.76 -1.47
N PRO A 44 -0.38 6.33 -0.25
CA PRO A 44 0.06 7.06 0.94
C PRO A 44 1.59 7.17 1.02
N ILE A 45 2.33 6.09 0.73
CA ILE A 45 3.78 6.12 0.85
C ILE A 45 4.45 6.94 -0.27
N TRP A 46 3.87 6.95 -1.47
CA TRP A 46 4.37 7.77 -2.58
C TRP A 46 4.08 9.25 -2.36
N ILE A 47 2.87 9.61 -1.89
CA ILE A 47 2.51 10.98 -1.51
C ILE A 47 3.43 11.45 -0.38
N ALA A 48 3.66 10.61 0.64
CA ALA A 48 4.56 10.93 1.74
C ALA A 48 5.96 11.30 1.26
N LYS A 49 6.50 10.58 0.27
CA LYS A 49 7.81 10.86 -0.31
C LYS A 49 7.84 12.15 -1.12
N ASP A 50 6.87 12.32 -2.03
CA ASP A 50 6.84 13.45 -2.95
C ASP A 50 6.44 14.77 -2.26
N ALA A 51 5.59 14.71 -1.21
CA ALA A 51 5.24 15.84 -0.36
C ALA A 51 6.26 16.10 0.77
N ARG A 52 7.38 15.38 0.81
CA ARG A 52 8.46 15.53 1.81
C ARG A 52 7.98 15.39 3.25
N LEU A 53 7.00 14.51 3.49
CA LEU A 53 6.47 14.30 4.84
C LEU A 53 7.48 13.60 5.75
N PHE A 54 8.40 12.79 5.21
CA PHE A 54 9.46 12.19 6.00
C PHE A 54 10.32 13.26 6.68
N GLU A 55 10.79 14.23 5.90
CA GLU A 55 11.60 15.34 6.39
C GLU A 55 10.80 16.20 7.38
N LYS A 56 9.52 16.45 7.11
CA LYS A 56 8.62 17.19 8.02
C LYS A 56 8.54 16.56 9.41
N TYR A 57 8.56 15.24 9.50
CA TYR A 57 8.48 14.50 10.76
C TYR A 57 9.85 14.03 11.27
N GLY A 58 10.95 14.61 10.77
CA GLY A 58 12.30 14.33 11.24
C GLY A 58 12.85 12.97 10.86
N LEU A 59 12.32 12.34 9.79
CA LEU A 59 12.77 11.06 9.27
C LEU A 59 13.42 11.23 7.90
N SER A 60 14.24 10.24 7.52
CA SER A 60 14.60 10.00 6.13
C SER A 60 14.19 8.59 5.72
N ALA A 61 13.89 8.37 4.43
CA ALA A 61 13.41 7.06 3.99
C ALA A 61 13.86 6.73 2.57
N ASP A 62 14.29 5.48 2.40
CA ASP A 62 14.45 4.84 1.10
C ASP A 62 13.22 3.99 0.80
N LEU A 63 12.54 4.29 -0.30
CA LEU A 63 11.41 3.49 -0.79
C LEU A 63 11.92 2.43 -1.75
N ILE A 64 11.75 1.17 -1.42
CA ILE A 64 12.23 0.02 -2.17
C ILE A 64 11.04 -0.76 -2.71
N TYR A 65 10.93 -0.85 -4.04
CA TYR A 65 9.92 -1.70 -4.66
C TYR A 65 10.34 -3.17 -4.60
N ILE A 66 9.54 -4.00 -3.95
CA ILE A 66 9.71 -5.47 -3.89
C ILE A 66 8.40 -6.11 -4.34
N PRO A 67 8.31 -6.71 -5.54
CA PRO A 67 7.05 -7.14 -6.13
C PRO A 67 6.48 -8.37 -5.41
N SER A 68 5.73 -8.18 -4.40
CA SER A 68 4.88 -9.05 -3.59
C SER A 68 5.11 -8.89 -2.09
N SER A 69 4.03 -9.02 -1.30
CA SER A 69 4.10 -8.92 0.15
C SER A 69 4.94 -10.06 0.78
N SER A 70 4.96 -11.24 0.19
CA SER A 70 5.76 -12.37 0.70
C SER A 70 7.26 -12.14 0.54
N LEU A 71 7.73 -11.56 -0.58
CA LEU A 71 9.15 -11.19 -0.74
C LEU A 71 9.55 -10.02 0.16
N ALA A 72 8.66 -9.00 0.29
CA ALA A 72 8.90 -7.87 1.18
C ALA A 72 9.03 -8.35 2.65
N LEU A 73 8.19 -9.31 3.06
CA LEU A 73 8.29 -9.93 4.38
C LEU A 73 9.63 -10.66 4.57
N GLN A 74 10.07 -11.47 3.60
CA GLN A 74 11.37 -12.14 3.67
C GLN A 74 12.52 -11.14 3.85
N ALA A 75 12.49 -10.00 3.12
CA ALA A 75 13.48 -8.94 3.27
C ALA A 75 13.42 -8.27 4.66
N MET A 76 12.22 -8.12 5.24
CA MET A 76 12.05 -7.61 6.61
C MET A 76 12.59 -8.59 7.65
N LEU A 77 12.28 -9.88 7.54
CA LEU A 77 12.80 -10.91 8.43
C LEU A 77 14.32 -11.06 8.35
N GLY A 78 14.91 -10.79 7.17
CA GLY A 78 16.36 -10.70 6.97
C GLY A 78 17.00 -9.40 7.47
N GLY A 79 16.23 -8.48 8.09
CA GLY A 79 16.74 -7.21 8.65
C GLY A 79 17.04 -6.12 7.60
N ASN A 80 16.70 -6.34 6.33
CA ASN A 80 16.97 -5.39 5.25
C ASN A 80 15.88 -4.32 5.11
N ILE A 81 14.70 -4.55 5.67
CA ILE A 81 13.53 -3.66 5.62
C ILE A 81 13.01 -3.44 7.03
N HIS A 82 12.66 -2.20 7.36
CA HIS A 82 12.12 -1.82 8.67
C HIS A 82 10.59 -1.84 8.69
N ILE A 83 9.95 -1.33 7.62
CA ILE A 83 8.49 -1.16 7.53
C ILE A 83 7.99 -1.61 6.16
N ILE A 84 6.84 -2.30 6.15
CA ILE A 84 6.13 -2.67 4.92
C ILE A 84 4.73 -2.03 4.97
N PRO A 85 4.48 -0.88 4.30
CA PRO A 85 3.18 -0.20 4.33
C PRO A 85 2.13 -0.82 3.40
N THR A 86 2.50 -1.85 2.65
CA THR A 86 1.62 -2.56 1.71
C THR A 86 1.64 -4.07 1.96
N ALA A 87 1.77 -4.45 3.23
CA ALA A 87 1.72 -5.84 3.64
C ALA A 87 0.30 -6.42 3.49
N SER A 88 0.20 -7.68 3.12
CA SER A 88 -1.04 -8.45 3.18
C SER A 88 -1.20 -9.06 4.56
N ALA A 89 -2.33 -8.85 5.23
CA ALA A 89 -2.54 -9.40 6.57
C ALA A 89 -2.37 -10.94 6.60
N PRO A 90 -2.96 -11.74 5.71
CA PRO A 90 -2.73 -13.19 5.69
C PRO A 90 -1.25 -13.59 5.63
N THR A 91 -0.44 -12.87 4.82
CA THR A 91 1.01 -13.14 4.70
C THR A 91 1.74 -12.94 6.05
N ILE A 92 1.43 -11.84 6.74
CA ILE A 92 2.05 -11.51 8.04
C ILE A 92 1.57 -12.47 9.14
N MET A 93 0.28 -12.80 9.14
CA MET A 93 -0.34 -13.69 10.12
C MET A 93 0.24 -15.10 10.01
N GLN A 94 0.40 -15.65 8.81
CA GLN A 94 1.05 -16.95 8.60
C GLN A 94 2.48 -16.97 9.15
N ALA A 95 3.27 -15.94 8.87
CA ALA A 95 4.63 -15.84 9.37
C ALA A 95 4.66 -15.75 10.91
N LYS A 96 3.75 -14.96 11.51
CA LYS A 96 3.64 -14.81 12.96
C LYS A 96 3.37 -16.14 13.67
N LEU A 97 2.44 -16.95 13.16
CA LEU A 97 2.16 -18.28 13.71
C LEU A 97 3.31 -19.28 13.50
N GLN A 98 4.25 -18.98 12.62
CA GLN A 98 5.51 -19.73 12.45
C GLN A 98 6.64 -19.17 13.32
N GLY A 99 6.33 -18.22 14.22
CA GLY A 99 7.29 -17.64 15.16
C GLY A 99 8.03 -16.39 14.65
N ALA A 100 7.62 -15.82 13.53
CA ALA A 100 8.22 -14.57 13.04
C ALA A 100 7.89 -13.40 13.97
N ASP A 101 8.89 -12.53 14.21
CA ASP A 101 8.74 -11.28 14.95
C ASP A 101 8.06 -10.23 14.09
N THR A 102 6.76 -10.36 13.89
CA THR A 102 5.96 -9.45 13.06
C THR A 102 4.67 -9.03 13.74
N VAL A 103 4.20 -7.82 13.46
CA VAL A 103 2.90 -7.32 13.89
C VAL A 103 2.36 -6.32 12.86
N LEU A 104 1.04 -6.26 12.73
CA LEU A 104 0.31 -5.28 11.93
C LEU A 104 -0.08 -4.10 12.82
N ILE A 105 0.31 -2.88 12.44
CA ILE A 105 0.10 -1.66 13.24
C ILE A 105 -0.86 -0.65 12.60
N GLY A 106 -1.40 -0.99 11.44
CA GLY A 106 -2.35 -0.16 10.72
C GLY A 106 -2.77 -0.81 9.41
N ALA A 107 -3.88 -0.34 8.85
CA ALA A 107 -4.34 -0.71 7.51
C ALA A 107 -4.97 0.49 6.80
N THR A 108 -4.49 0.81 5.61
CA THR A 108 -5.09 1.84 4.77
C THR A 108 -6.26 1.29 3.94
N ASN A 109 -6.30 -0.02 3.71
CA ASN A 109 -7.43 -0.70 3.08
C ASN A 109 -7.77 -1.99 3.85
N ASN A 110 -8.93 -2.02 4.48
CA ASN A 110 -9.46 -3.19 5.18
C ASN A 110 -10.29 -4.10 4.27
N THR A 111 -10.30 -3.86 2.97
CA THR A 111 -10.98 -4.64 1.94
C THR A 111 -10.06 -4.91 0.75
N VAL A 112 -10.44 -5.85 -0.11
CA VAL A 112 -9.66 -6.21 -1.29
C VAL A 112 -9.91 -5.24 -2.43
N THR A 113 -8.83 -4.87 -3.13
CA THR A 113 -8.85 -3.89 -4.24
C THR A 113 -8.49 -4.54 -5.59
N PHE A 114 -8.64 -5.86 -5.71
CA PHE A 114 -8.39 -6.57 -6.95
C PHE A 114 -9.66 -6.81 -7.76
N PHE A 115 -9.50 -6.75 -9.07
CA PHE A 115 -10.45 -7.24 -10.06
C PHE A 115 -9.92 -8.53 -10.67
N PHE A 116 -10.73 -9.60 -10.70
CA PHE A 116 -10.33 -10.82 -11.40
C PHE A 116 -10.53 -10.59 -12.89
N MET A 117 -9.44 -10.33 -13.58
CA MET A 117 -9.43 -10.09 -15.03
C MET A 117 -9.14 -11.37 -15.78
N VAL A 118 -9.76 -11.55 -16.94
CA VAL A 118 -9.71 -12.77 -17.74
C VAL A 118 -9.61 -12.50 -19.24
N MET A 119 -9.17 -13.50 -19.97
CA MET A 119 -9.21 -13.55 -21.43
C MET A 119 -10.64 -13.36 -21.94
N PRO A 120 -10.84 -12.78 -23.16
CA PRO A 120 -12.17 -12.48 -23.71
C PRO A 120 -13.12 -13.69 -23.86
N ASP A 121 -12.56 -14.89 -24.00
CA ASP A 121 -13.29 -16.16 -24.16
C ASP A 121 -13.70 -16.80 -22.81
N VAL A 122 -13.26 -16.24 -21.69
CA VAL A 122 -13.73 -16.62 -20.35
C VAL A 122 -14.90 -15.72 -19.97
N THR A 123 -16.07 -16.29 -19.79
CA THR A 123 -17.31 -15.55 -19.51
C THR A 123 -17.92 -15.89 -18.15
N THR A 124 -17.58 -17.05 -17.63
CA THR A 124 -18.03 -17.54 -16.32
C THR A 124 -16.84 -18.12 -15.54
N PRO A 125 -16.93 -18.21 -14.20
CA PRO A 125 -15.91 -18.89 -13.41
C PRO A 125 -15.65 -20.34 -13.84
N ARG A 126 -16.64 -21.04 -14.34
CA ARG A 126 -16.52 -22.44 -14.80
C ARG A 126 -15.59 -22.58 -16.01
N ASP A 127 -15.48 -21.54 -16.84
CA ASP A 127 -14.61 -21.55 -18.02
C ASP A 127 -13.12 -21.54 -17.63
N LEU A 128 -12.79 -21.30 -16.35
CA LEU A 128 -11.43 -21.41 -15.82
C LEU A 128 -10.99 -22.88 -15.61
N LYS A 129 -11.89 -23.85 -15.65
CA LYS A 129 -11.53 -25.26 -15.47
C LYS A 129 -10.57 -25.73 -16.58
N GLY A 130 -9.45 -26.35 -16.17
CA GLY A 130 -8.36 -26.75 -17.06
C GLY A 130 -7.43 -25.62 -17.50
N ARG A 131 -7.70 -24.38 -17.07
CA ARG A 131 -6.88 -23.22 -17.45
C ARG A 131 -5.84 -22.88 -16.37
N LYS A 132 -4.97 -21.93 -16.73
CA LYS A 132 -3.94 -21.38 -15.86
C LYS A 132 -4.30 -19.96 -15.46
N VAL A 133 -4.15 -19.62 -14.18
CA VAL A 133 -4.31 -18.25 -13.67
C VAL A 133 -3.03 -17.76 -13.02
N GLY A 134 -2.74 -16.47 -13.15
CA GLY A 134 -1.53 -15.85 -12.61
C GLY A 134 -1.76 -15.27 -11.22
N VAL A 135 -0.73 -15.38 -10.36
CA VAL A 135 -0.59 -14.64 -9.10
C VAL A 135 0.80 -14.03 -9.03
N SER A 136 1.02 -13.00 -8.18
CA SER A 136 2.37 -12.45 -8.05
C SER A 136 3.33 -13.49 -7.47
N ARG A 137 3.05 -13.99 -6.29
CA ARG A 137 3.79 -15.06 -5.59
C ARG A 137 2.83 -15.86 -4.73
N PHE A 138 3.18 -17.12 -4.45
CA PHE A 138 2.44 -17.90 -3.45
C PHE A 138 2.56 -17.28 -2.07
N GLY A 139 1.47 -17.33 -1.29
CA GLY A 139 1.36 -16.68 0.01
C GLY A 139 1.24 -15.15 -0.03
N SER A 140 1.13 -14.55 -1.23
CA SER A 140 0.86 -13.11 -1.37
C SER A 140 -0.64 -12.81 -1.34
N SER A 141 -0.97 -11.51 -1.29
CA SER A 141 -2.35 -11.01 -1.38
C SER A 141 -3.09 -11.51 -2.63
N SER A 142 -2.40 -11.55 -3.80
CA SER A 142 -3.00 -12.04 -5.04
C SER A 142 -3.28 -13.54 -5.03
N ASP A 143 -2.41 -14.35 -4.41
CA ASP A 143 -2.61 -15.78 -4.25
C ASP A 143 -3.79 -16.08 -3.31
N THR A 144 -3.84 -15.39 -2.17
CA THR A 144 -4.97 -15.49 -1.23
C THR A 144 -6.29 -15.17 -1.94
N ALA A 145 -6.32 -14.09 -2.72
CA ALA A 145 -7.53 -13.67 -3.44
C ALA A 145 -7.97 -14.68 -4.50
N VAL A 146 -7.03 -15.23 -5.29
CA VAL A 146 -7.34 -16.26 -6.30
C VAL A 146 -7.87 -17.53 -5.65
N ARG A 147 -7.20 -18.03 -4.62
CA ARG A 147 -7.63 -19.27 -3.93
C ARG A 147 -9.01 -19.13 -3.32
N TYR A 148 -9.30 -17.98 -2.71
CA TYR A 148 -10.62 -17.68 -2.20
C TYR A 148 -11.69 -17.67 -3.31
N ALA A 149 -11.42 -16.97 -4.40
CA ALA A 149 -12.36 -16.88 -5.52
C ALA A 149 -12.65 -18.25 -6.14
N LEU A 150 -11.60 -19.04 -6.43
CA LEU A 150 -11.75 -20.39 -6.98
C LEU A 150 -12.60 -21.27 -6.07
N ARG A 151 -12.30 -21.28 -4.76
CA ARG A 151 -13.09 -22.05 -3.79
C ARG A 151 -14.56 -21.62 -3.76
N LYS A 152 -14.83 -20.31 -3.74
CA LYS A 152 -16.20 -19.77 -3.78
C LYS A 152 -16.97 -20.20 -5.03
N TRP A 153 -16.26 -20.43 -6.12
CA TRP A 153 -16.82 -20.90 -7.38
C TRP A 153 -16.86 -22.44 -7.50
N GLY A 154 -16.47 -23.16 -6.45
CA GLY A 154 -16.44 -24.63 -6.45
C GLY A 154 -15.32 -25.22 -7.31
N LEU A 155 -14.24 -24.45 -7.54
CA LEU A 155 -13.06 -24.86 -8.29
C LEU A 155 -11.90 -25.11 -7.32
N GLU A 156 -11.17 -26.22 -7.50
CA GLU A 156 -10.02 -26.57 -6.67
C GLU A 156 -8.72 -26.11 -7.34
N ALA A 157 -7.98 -25.28 -6.60
CA ALA A 157 -6.66 -24.83 -7.01
C ALA A 157 -5.67 -26.00 -7.07
N GLY A 158 -4.99 -26.13 -8.21
CA GLY A 158 -4.05 -27.23 -8.48
C GLY A 158 -4.68 -28.44 -9.16
N ARG A 159 -5.97 -28.68 -9.00
CA ARG A 159 -6.70 -29.75 -9.68
C ARG A 159 -7.53 -29.21 -10.87
N ASP A 160 -8.43 -28.26 -10.60
CA ASP A 160 -9.31 -27.72 -11.64
C ASP A 160 -8.69 -26.51 -12.35
N VAL A 161 -7.88 -25.70 -11.62
CA VAL A 161 -7.20 -24.51 -12.13
C VAL A 161 -5.76 -24.48 -11.68
N THR A 162 -4.83 -24.40 -12.63
CA THR A 162 -3.40 -24.28 -12.30
C THR A 162 -3.07 -22.82 -11.94
N ILE A 163 -2.42 -22.61 -10.78
CA ILE A 163 -1.96 -21.28 -10.37
C ILE A 163 -0.46 -21.14 -10.70
N LEU A 164 -0.09 -20.07 -11.40
CA LEU A 164 1.29 -19.75 -11.78
C LEU A 164 1.78 -18.49 -11.07
N GLN A 165 3.02 -18.52 -10.57
CA GLN A 165 3.70 -17.33 -10.05
C GLN A 165 4.27 -16.50 -11.20
N MET A 166 3.77 -15.27 -11.36
CA MET A 166 4.16 -14.38 -12.47
C MET A 166 5.20 -13.32 -12.05
N GLY A 167 5.42 -13.11 -10.74
CA GLY A 167 6.35 -12.11 -10.22
C GLY A 167 5.65 -10.91 -9.58
N GLY A 168 4.77 -10.23 -10.30
CA GLY A 168 4.02 -9.07 -9.85
C GLY A 168 2.69 -8.92 -10.60
N ILE A 169 1.92 -7.88 -10.27
CA ILE A 169 0.63 -7.62 -10.94
C ILE A 169 0.80 -7.21 -12.41
N PRO A 170 1.77 -6.37 -12.81
CA PRO A 170 2.02 -6.08 -14.21
C PRO A 170 2.41 -7.32 -15.03
N GLU A 171 3.15 -8.25 -14.42
CA GLU A 171 3.59 -9.49 -15.05
C GLU A 171 2.42 -10.47 -15.25
N ILE A 172 1.37 -10.41 -14.42
CA ILE A 172 0.12 -11.16 -14.66
C ILE A 172 -0.53 -10.67 -15.96
N LEU A 173 -0.67 -9.36 -16.17
CA LEU A 173 -1.19 -8.81 -17.42
C LEU A 173 -0.31 -9.20 -18.62
N ALA A 174 1.01 -9.14 -18.48
CA ALA A 174 1.92 -9.59 -19.53
C ALA A 174 1.72 -11.07 -19.85
N GLY A 175 1.51 -11.92 -18.85
CA GLY A 175 1.17 -13.33 -19.02
C GLY A 175 -0.18 -13.56 -19.71
N MET A 176 -1.19 -12.73 -19.43
CA MET A 176 -2.47 -12.76 -20.15
C MET A 176 -2.27 -12.37 -21.62
N LYS A 177 -1.50 -11.33 -21.90
CA LYS A 177 -1.19 -10.89 -23.30
C LYS A 177 -0.46 -11.95 -24.11
N SER A 178 0.45 -12.69 -23.48
CA SER A 178 1.18 -13.80 -24.15
C SER A 178 0.39 -15.11 -24.19
N GLY A 179 -0.78 -15.20 -23.57
CA GLY A 179 -1.55 -16.43 -23.45
C GLY A 179 -0.98 -17.44 -22.45
N SER A 180 0.02 -17.06 -21.65
CA SER A 180 0.60 -17.94 -20.62
C SER A 180 -0.34 -18.22 -19.48
N VAL A 181 -1.25 -17.29 -19.18
CA VAL A 181 -2.34 -17.42 -18.22
C VAL A 181 -3.64 -16.87 -18.81
N SER A 182 -4.77 -17.45 -18.43
CA SER A 182 -6.11 -17.05 -18.90
C SER A 182 -6.75 -15.96 -18.04
N GLY A 183 -6.12 -15.57 -16.93
CA GLY A 183 -6.60 -14.53 -16.06
C GLY A 183 -5.81 -14.45 -14.76
N GLY A 184 -6.23 -13.52 -13.90
CA GLY A 184 -5.66 -13.32 -12.57
C GLY A 184 -6.12 -12.00 -11.94
N PRO A 185 -5.77 -11.75 -10.67
CA PRO A 185 -6.16 -10.54 -9.97
C PRO A 185 -5.28 -9.37 -10.42
N LEU A 186 -5.91 -8.34 -10.94
CA LEU A 186 -5.27 -7.09 -11.29
C LEU A 186 -5.80 -5.97 -10.40
N SER A 187 -4.96 -5.00 -10.11
CA SER A 187 -5.32 -3.77 -9.39
C SER A 187 -5.07 -2.54 -10.25
N SER A 188 -5.79 -1.45 -10.00
CA SER A 188 -5.63 -0.23 -10.80
C SER A 188 -4.24 0.41 -10.61
N PRO A 189 -3.57 0.78 -11.71
CA PRO A 189 -4.13 1.02 -13.05
C PRO A 189 -4.02 -0.17 -14.01
N THR A 190 -3.53 -1.34 -13.57
CA THR A 190 -3.25 -2.48 -14.46
C THR A 190 -4.52 -3.10 -15.01
N ASP A 191 -5.59 -3.21 -14.20
CA ASP A 191 -6.90 -3.66 -14.65
C ASP A 191 -7.52 -2.72 -15.71
N LEU A 192 -7.37 -1.41 -15.55
CA LEU A 192 -7.86 -0.43 -16.53
C LEU A 192 -7.12 -0.53 -17.87
N ARG A 193 -5.81 -0.81 -17.82
CA ARG A 193 -5.04 -1.12 -19.04
C ARG A 193 -5.53 -2.41 -19.68
N ALA A 194 -5.74 -3.46 -18.88
CA ALA A 194 -6.28 -4.74 -19.36
C ALA A 194 -7.63 -4.55 -20.08
N ARG A 195 -8.55 -3.76 -19.50
CA ARG A 195 -9.85 -3.46 -20.13
C ARG A 195 -9.69 -2.75 -21.48
N LYS A 196 -8.77 -1.77 -21.58
CA LYS A 196 -8.47 -1.10 -22.85
C LYS A 196 -7.89 -2.04 -23.92
N GLU A 197 -7.24 -3.12 -23.49
CA GLU A 197 -6.69 -4.15 -24.37
C GLU A 197 -7.68 -5.30 -24.66
N GLY A 198 -8.93 -5.17 -24.22
CA GLY A 198 -10.02 -6.12 -24.52
C GLY A 198 -10.19 -7.26 -23.54
N PHE A 199 -9.38 -7.32 -22.46
CA PHE A 199 -9.61 -8.27 -21.37
C PHE A 199 -10.86 -7.91 -20.58
N LYS A 200 -11.53 -8.91 -20.00
CA LYS A 200 -12.79 -8.73 -19.29
C LYS A 200 -12.60 -8.84 -17.78
N GLU A 201 -13.39 -8.07 -17.04
CA GLU A 201 -13.58 -8.33 -15.63
C GLU A 201 -14.55 -9.48 -15.45
N LEU A 202 -14.11 -10.50 -14.72
CA LEU A 202 -15.00 -11.60 -14.31
C LEU A 202 -15.73 -11.20 -13.01
N VAL A 203 -15.03 -10.53 -12.08
CA VAL A 203 -15.63 -10.05 -10.82
C VAL A 203 -14.69 -9.02 -10.12
N ASP A 204 -15.28 -8.06 -9.39
CA ASP A 204 -14.59 -7.31 -8.32
C ASP A 204 -14.45 -8.22 -7.08
N LEU A 205 -13.23 -8.58 -6.73
CA LEU A 205 -12.94 -9.49 -5.61
C LEU A 205 -13.30 -8.90 -4.24
N GLY A 206 -13.43 -7.58 -4.13
CA GLY A 206 -13.96 -6.93 -2.94
C GLY A 206 -15.46 -7.11 -2.75
N GLN A 207 -16.21 -7.50 -3.81
CA GLN A 207 -17.66 -7.68 -3.75
C GLN A 207 -18.09 -9.14 -3.50
N ILE A 208 -17.15 -10.07 -3.46
CA ILE A 208 -17.48 -11.49 -3.23
C ILE A 208 -17.32 -11.92 -1.77
N GLY A 209 -17.26 -10.98 -0.84
CA GLY A 209 -17.13 -11.25 0.59
C GLY A 209 -15.69 -11.56 1.04
N LEU A 210 -14.71 -11.11 0.30
CA LEU A 210 -13.29 -11.22 0.66
C LEU A 210 -12.82 -9.91 1.31
N ASP A 211 -13.28 -9.65 2.54
CA ASP A 211 -12.95 -8.45 3.29
C ASP A 211 -11.88 -8.75 4.34
N TYR A 212 -10.61 -8.69 3.95
CA TYR A 212 -9.49 -8.73 4.88
C TYR A 212 -8.57 -7.51 4.69
N PRO A 213 -7.73 -7.16 5.68
CA PRO A 213 -6.81 -6.03 5.54
C PRO A 213 -5.77 -6.32 4.47
N GLN A 214 -6.06 -5.89 3.22
CA GLN A 214 -5.20 -6.13 2.07
C GLN A 214 -3.96 -5.24 2.09
N THR A 215 -4.13 -3.98 2.50
CA THR A 215 -3.05 -3.00 2.54
C THR A 215 -2.80 -2.61 3.98
N SER A 216 -2.00 -3.43 4.65
CA SER A 216 -1.63 -3.25 6.06
C SER A 216 -0.20 -2.74 6.20
N ILE A 217 0.08 -2.16 7.36
CA ILE A 217 1.41 -1.70 7.75
C ILE A 217 2.00 -2.75 8.69
N ALA A 218 3.08 -3.40 8.26
CA ALA A 218 3.78 -4.41 9.04
C ALA A 218 5.15 -3.91 9.50
N VAL A 219 5.48 -4.24 10.74
CA VAL A 219 6.79 -4.01 11.37
C VAL A 219 7.16 -5.21 12.25
N SER A 220 8.42 -5.31 12.74
CA SER A 220 8.72 -6.24 13.80
C SER A 220 8.38 -5.67 15.17
N GLN A 221 7.92 -6.52 16.11
CA GLN A 221 7.64 -6.08 17.48
C GLN A 221 8.92 -5.53 18.16
N SER A 222 10.03 -6.19 17.93
CA SER A 222 11.33 -5.74 18.43
C SER A 222 11.75 -4.38 17.86
N TYR A 223 11.34 -4.03 16.63
CA TYR A 223 11.59 -2.70 16.07
C TYR A 223 10.75 -1.62 16.77
N ILE A 224 9.46 -1.90 17.04
CA ILE A 224 8.61 -0.99 17.82
C ILE A 224 9.23 -0.72 19.19
N GLN A 225 9.69 -1.76 19.89
CA GLN A 225 10.29 -1.61 21.22
C GLN A 225 11.54 -0.74 21.21
N ARG A 226 12.36 -0.84 20.17
CA ARG A 226 13.63 -0.07 20.08
C ARG A 226 13.45 1.31 19.48
N GLN A 227 12.44 1.53 18.62
CA GLN A 227 12.30 2.73 17.78
C GLN A 227 10.84 3.20 17.75
N ARG A 228 10.15 3.21 18.90
CA ARG A 228 8.72 3.56 18.98
C ARG A 228 8.43 4.94 18.36
N ASP A 229 9.28 5.94 18.59
CA ASP A 229 9.08 7.28 18.07
C ASP A 229 9.19 7.34 16.53
N GLU A 230 10.10 6.55 15.93
CA GLU A 230 10.20 6.44 14.48
C GLU A 230 8.93 5.82 13.88
N VAL A 231 8.43 4.74 14.51
CA VAL A 231 7.18 4.08 14.08
C VAL A 231 5.98 5.02 14.26
N ARG A 232 5.91 5.75 15.38
CA ARG A 232 4.87 6.75 15.64
C ARG A 232 4.90 7.87 14.60
N ASN A 233 6.07 8.41 14.28
CA ASN A 233 6.23 9.42 13.24
C ASN A 233 5.87 8.89 11.86
N PHE A 234 6.23 7.63 11.54
CA PHE A 234 5.80 6.97 10.32
C PHE A 234 4.27 6.87 10.23
N MET A 235 3.57 6.57 11.32
CA MET A 235 2.10 6.55 11.34
C MET A 235 1.49 7.94 11.15
N LYS A 236 2.10 9.01 11.72
CA LYS A 236 1.69 10.40 11.42
C LYS A 236 1.83 10.71 9.94
N ILE A 237 2.98 10.34 9.34
CA ILE A 237 3.23 10.49 7.90
C ILE A 237 2.17 9.79 7.08
N THR A 238 1.82 8.57 7.45
CA THR A 238 0.79 7.77 6.75
C THR A 238 -0.57 8.45 6.81
N ILE A 239 -1.00 8.92 7.99
CA ILE A 239 -2.30 9.58 8.17
C ILE A 239 -2.35 10.89 7.37
N GLU A 240 -1.28 11.69 7.41
CA GLU A 240 -1.23 12.94 6.64
C GLU A 240 -1.18 12.69 5.12
N ALA A 241 -0.46 11.67 4.67
CA ALA A 241 -0.44 11.28 3.26
C ALA A 241 -1.83 10.80 2.78
N VAL A 242 -2.56 10.07 3.61
CA VAL A 242 -3.97 9.71 3.35
C VAL A 242 -4.83 10.97 3.27
N GLN A 243 -4.69 11.90 4.20
CA GLN A 243 -5.43 13.17 4.18
C GLN A 243 -5.14 13.97 2.89
N LEU A 244 -3.87 14.07 2.47
CA LEU A 244 -3.49 14.72 1.21
C LEU A 244 -4.10 14.01 -0.01
N ASN A 245 -4.22 12.69 0.01
CA ASN A 245 -4.91 11.94 -1.05
C ASN A 245 -6.38 12.37 -1.17
N TYR A 246 -7.07 12.65 -0.05
CA TYR A 246 -8.46 13.11 -0.05
C TYR A 246 -8.61 14.59 -0.45
N THR A 247 -7.66 15.44 -0.12
CA THR A 247 -7.81 16.91 -0.21
C THR A 247 -7.07 17.53 -1.39
N ASN A 248 -6.12 16.80 -2.01
CA ASN A 248 -5.31 17.30 -3.12
C ASN A 248 -5.26 16.30 -4.29
N LYS A 249 -6.37 16.23 -5.05
CA LYS A 249 -6.53 15.33 -6.21
C LYS A 249 -5.40 15.51 -7.25
N GLU A 250 -4.99 16.72 -7.53
CA GLU A 250 -3.95 16.99 -8.54
C GLU A 250 -2.58 16.43 -8.10
N LEU A 251 -2.21 16.62 -6.83
CA LEU A 251 -1.01 16.01 -6.27
C LEU A 251 -1.10 14.48 -6.34
N ALA A 252 -2.22 13.91 -5.90
CA ALA A 252 -2.43 12.46 -5.90
C ALA A 252 -2.30 11.88 -7.32
N MET A 253 -2.95 12.48 -8.32
CA MET A 253 -2.87 12.03 -9.71
C MET A 253 -1.46 12.19 -10.30
N LYS A 254 -0.77 13.31 -10.03
CA LYS A 254 0.62 13.52 -10.45
C LYS A 254 1.55 12.46 -9.89
N VAL A 255 1.46 12.21 -8.58
CA VAL A 255 2.25 11.20 -7.88
C VAL A 255 1.96 9.81 -8.44
N PHE A 256 0.68 9.47 -8.62
CA PHE A 256 0.28 8.19 -9.17
C PHE A 256 0.84 7.96 -10.58
N GLY A 257 0.70 8.95 -11.46
CA GLY A 257 1.25 8.90 -12.82
C GLY A 257 2.75 8.67 -12.83
N LYS A 258 3.49 9.38 -11.96
CA LYS A 258 4.95 9.23 -11.81
C LYS A 258 5.36 7.79 -11.46
N TYR A 259 4.77 7.22 -10.42
CA TYR A 259 5.19 5.90 -9.91
C TYR A 259 4.64 4.73 -10.74
N THR A 260 3.47 4.87 -11.34
CA THR A 260 2.88 3.83 -12.22
C THR A 260 3.27 3.98 -13.69
N LYS A 261 4.03 5.03 -14.04
CA LYS A 261 4.40 5.37 -15.42
C LYS A 261 3.18 5.45 -16.34
N THR A 262 2.13 6.13 -15.86
CA THR A 262 0.86 6.33 -16.57
C THR A 262 0.66 7.82 -16.82
N SER A 263 0.46 8.20 -18.07
CA SER A 263 0.13 9.56 -18.49
C SER A 263 -1.33 9.72 -18.95
N ASP A 264 -2.05 8.61 -19.13
CA ASP A 264 -3.45 8.62 -19.52
C ASP A 264 -4.33 9.15 -18.39
N ARG A 265 -4.86 10.37 -18.58
CA ARG A 265 -5.64 11.07 -17.56
C ARG A 265 -6.89 10.29 -17.15
N GLY A 266 -7.55 9.61 -18.09
CA GLY A 266 -8.74 8.81 -17.79
C GLY A 266 -8.42 7.61 -16.88
N ILE A 267 -7.29 6.93 -17.14
CA ILE A 267 -6.80 5.85 -16.26
C ILE A 267 -6.42 6.41 -14.88
N LEU A 268 -5.71 7.55 -14.83
CA LEU A 268 -5.32 8.16 -13.56
C LEU A 268 -6.54 8.54 -12.72
N GLU A 269 -7.53 9.15 -13.34
CA GLU A 269 -8.75 9.60 -12.66
C GLU A 269 -9.59 8.42 -12.15
N ALA A 270 -9.81 7.41 -12.99
CA ALA A 270 -10.53 6.20 -12.60
C ALA A 270 -9.82 5.45 -11.47
N ALA A 271 -8.49 5.29 -11.55
CA ALA A 271 -7.71 4.67 -10.49
C ALA A 271 -7.76 5.47 -9.18
N TYR A 272 -7.65 6.80 -9.26
CA TYR A 272 -7.76 7.68 -8.10
C TYR A 272 -9.09 7.44 -7.36
N HIS A 273 -10.22 7.48 -8.07
CA HIS A 273 -11.53 7.24 -7.44
C HIS A 273 -11.65 5.83 -6.85
N THR A 274 -11.22 4.80 -7.59
CA THR A 274 -11.24 3.41 -7.10
C THR A 274 -10.56 3.26 -5.74
N TYR A 275 -9.41 3.93 -5.53
CA TYR A 275 -8.68 3.83 -4.27
C TYR A 275 -9.18 4.79 -3.21
N LEU A 276 -9.64 5.97 -3.59
CA LEU A 276 -10.20 6.93 -2.63
C LEU A 276 -11.39 6.31 -1.89
N ASP A 277 -12.28 5.63 -2.62
CA ASP A 277 -13.49 5.00 -2.07
C ASP A 277 -13.17 3.81 -1.13
N LYS A 278 -12.01 3.16 -1.32
CA LYS A 278 -11.60 1.98 -0.55
C LYS A 278 -10.54 2.27 0.53
N THR A 279 -10.05 3.51 0.63
CA THR A 279 -9.02 3.89 1.60
C THR A 279 -9.66 4.45 2.87
N ASP A 280 -9.35 3.87 4.02
CA ASP A 280 -9.82 4.38 5.32
C ASP A 280 -9.04 5.66 5.70
N LYS A 281 -9.74 6.72 6.16
CA LYS A 281 -9.13 8.01 6.55
C LYS A 281 -8.17 7.89 7.72
N VAL A 282 -8.48 7.03 8.67
CA VAL A 282 -7.62 6.69 9.80
C VAL A 282 -7.29 5.20 9.67
N PRO A 283 -6.00 4.82 9.65
CA PRO A 283 -5.59 3.48 9.25
C PRO A 283 -5.74 2.45 10.39
N TYR A 284 -6.91 2.36 11.01
CA TYR A 284 -7.20 1.28 11.95
C TYR A 284 -7.31 -0.06 11.22
N ILE A 285 -6.76 -1.09 11.83
CA ILE A 285 -7.04 -2.45 11.40
C ILE A 285 -8.35 -2.87 12.06
N LYS A 286 -9.33 -3.26 11.23
CA LYS A 286 -10.65 -3.72 11.71
C LYS A 286 -10.53 -5.17 12.23
N PRO A 287 -10.80 -5.45 13.51
CA PRO A 287 -10.73 -6.82 14.05
C PRO A 287 -11.62 -7.81 13.29
N SER A 288 -12.78 -7.36 12.80
CA SER A 288 -13.69 -8.17 11.99
C SER A 288 -13.05 -8.63 10.67
N ALA A 289 -12.30 -7.76 10.00
CA ALA A 289 -11.59 -8.10 8.77
C ALA A 289 -10.42 -9.07 9.03
N VAL A 290 -9.74 -8.94 10.19
CA VAL A 290 -8.70 -9.89 10.62
C VAL A 290 -9.32 -11.23 10.98
N LYS A 291 -10.49 -11.25 11.63
CA LYS A 291 -11.21 -12.49 11.93
C LYS A 291 -11.55 -13.26 10.66
N LEU A 292 -12.02 -12.59 9.61
CA LEU A 292 -12.26 -13.24 8.33
C LEU A 292 -10.96 -13.83 7.74
N ALA A 293 -9.85 -13.10 7.82
CA ALA A 293 -8.55 -13.64 7.38
C ALA A 293 -8.15 -14.88 8.19
N ILE A 294 -8.38 -14.89 9.51
CA ILE A 294 -8.16 -16.06 10.37
C ILE A 294 -8.99 -17.25 9.89
N ASP A 295 -10.30 -17.04 9.66
CA ASP A 295 -11.20 -18.11 9.25
C ASP A 295 -10.79 -18.72 7.90
N LEU A 296 -10.37 -17.89 6.95
CA LEU A 296 -9.85 -18.33 5.66
C LEU A 296 -8.56 -19.14 5.78
N LEU A 297 -7.67 -18.75 6.68
CA LEU A 297 -6.41 -19.45 6.92
C LEU A 297 -6.62 -20.75 7.70
N ALA A 298 -7.57 -20.78 8.65
CA ALA A 298 -7.90 -21.95 9.47
C ALA A 298 -8.42 -23.15 8.66
N GLU A 299 -8.95 -22.90 7.45
CA GLU A 299 -9.39 -23.96 6.55
C GLU A 299 -8.21 -24.82 6.04
N ASN A 300 -7.02 -24.21 5.88
CA ASN A 300 -5.83 -24.88 5.35
C ASN A 300 -4.75 -25.12 6.41
N ASP A 301 -4.77 -24.38 7.53
CA ASP A 301 -3.81 -24.53 8.63
C ASP A 301 -4.53 -24.55 9.98
N PRO A 302 -4.61 -25.73 10.64
CA PRO A 302 -5.28 -25.89 11.92
C PRO A 302 -4.76 -24.98 13.05
N LYS A 303 -3.54 -24.43 12.94
CA LYS A 303 -2.97 -23.49 13.91
C LYS A 303 -3.81 -22.23 14.05
N PHE A 304 -4.54 -21.83 13.00
CA PHE A 304 -5.41 -20.66 13.04
C PHE A 304 -6.74 -20.86 13.75
N ARG A 305 -7.15 -22.10 14.08
CA ARG A 305 -8.48 -22.39 14.68
C ARG A 305 -8.71 -21.68 16.02
N ASN A 306 -7.65 -21.51 16.81
CA ASN A 306 -7.71 -20.84 18.11
C ASN A 306 -7.12 -19.44 18.11
N ALA A 307 -6.69 -18.93 16.94
CA ALA A 307 -6.11 -17.61 16.80
C ALA A 307 -7.18 -16.52 16.95
N LYS A 308 -6.78 -15.40 17.53
CA LYS A 308 -7.62 -14.22 17.72
C LYS A 308 -7.03 -13.01 16.96
N PRO A 309 -7.84 -12.02 16.57
CA PRO A 309 -7.32 -10.82 15.92
C PRO A 309 -6.17 -10.15 16.69
N GLU A 310 -6.27 -10.11 18.02
CA GLU A 310 -5.31 -9.46 18.92
C GLU A 310 -3.92 -10.12 18.87
N ASP A 311 -3.83 -11.36 18.44
CA ASP A 311 -2.53 -12.06 18.27
C ASP A 311 -1.69 -11.43 17.15
N PHE A 312 -2.30 -10.70 16.22
CA PHE A 312 -1.68 -10.23 14.97
C PHE A 312 -1.59 -8.72 14.83
N ILE A 313 -2.42 -7.97 15.56
CA ILE A 313 -2.59 -6.52 15.38
C ILE A 313 -2.22 -5.74 16.65
N ASP A 314 -1.72 -4.51 16.41
CA ASP A 314 -1.49 -3.51 17.46
C ASP A 314 -1.96 -2.15 16.93
N ASN A 315 -3.16 -1.74 17.29
CA ASN A 315 -3.72 -0.43 16.95
C ASN A 315 -3.31 0.68 17.94
N SER A 316 -2.47 0.39 18.93
CA SER A 316 -2.17 1.32 20.04
C SER A 316 -1.59 2.64 19.56
N ILE A 317 -0.73 2.62 18.53
CA ILE A 317 -0.11 3.85 17.98
C ILE A 317 -1.15 4.70 17.24
N VAL A 318 -2.06 4.08 16.51
CA VAL A 318 -3.16 4.80 15.81
C VAL A 318 -4.08 5.44 16.85
N GLN A 319 -4.45 4.69 17.90
CA GLN A 319 -5.27 5.19 19.02
C GLN A 319 -4.58 6.35 19.73
N GLU A 320 -3.30 6.23 20.05
CA GLU A 320 -2.50 7.31 20.66
C GLU A 320 -2.53 8.60 19.82
N LEU A 321 -2.43 8.47 18.50
CA LEU A 321 -2.47 9.62 17.59
C LEU A 321 -3.87 10.26 17.53
N GLU A 322 -4.93 9.47 17.62
CA GLU A 322 -6.30 9.97 17.69
C GLU A 322 -6.55 10.67 19.02
N ASP A 323 -6.20 10.04 20.15
CA ASP A 323 -6.37 10.59 21.50
C ASP A 323 -5.56 11.88 21.72
N SER A 324 -4.41 12.01 21.09
CA SER A 324 -3.60 13.24 21.13
C SER A 324 -4.23 14.43 20.38
N GLY A 325 -5.34 14.21 19.66
CA GLY A 325 -5.98 15.21 18.82
C GLY A 325 -5.33 15.42 17.45
N PHE A 326 -4.23 14.72 17.14
CA PHE A 326 -3.51 14.86 15.87
C PHE A 326 -4.41 14.63 14.65
N VAL A 327 -5.21 13.57 14.68
CA VAL A 327 -6.14 13.24 13.57
C VAL A 327 -7.18 14.35 13.40
N LYS A 328 -7.80 14.80 14.51
CA LYS A 328 -8.81 15.88 14.51
C LYS A 328 -8.23 17.18 13.96
N GLU A 329 -7.05 17.57 14.39
CA GLU A 329 -6.38 18.77 13.91
C GLU A 329 -6.07 18.68 12.41
N LEU A 330 -5.55 17.55 11.96
CA LEU A 330 -5.17 17.33 10.56
C LEU A 330 -6.37 17.40 9.61
N TYR A 331 -7.48 16.74 9.93
CA TYR A 331 -8.70 16.75 9.11
C TYR A 331 -9.58 17.99 9.32
N GLY A 332 -9.37 18.75 10.39
CA GLY A 332 -10.07 20.01 10.68
C GLY A 332 -9.46 21.24 10.00
N ARG A 333 -8.24 21.14 9.47
CA ARG A 333 -7.60 22.22 8.70
C ARG A 333 -8.40 22.44 7.42
N LYS A 334 -8.99 23.65 7.27
CA LYS A 334 -9.54 24.09 5.97
C LYS A 334 -8.34 24.41 5.07
N ASN A 335 -8.21 23.71 3.97
CA ASN A 335 -7.24 24.02 2.91
C ASN A 335 -7.68 25.27 2.13
#